data_e1277ce4261074cb17d51562b1d8ec6f
#
_entry.id   e1277ce4261074cb17d51562b1d8ec6f
#
_cell.length_a   1.000
_cell.length_b   1.000
_cell.length_c   1.000
_cell.angle_alpha   90.00
_cell.angle_beta   90.00
_cell.angle_gamma   90.00
#
_symmetry.space_group_name_H-M   'P 1'
#
loop_
_entity.id
_entity.type
_entity.pdbx_description
1 polymer ?
#
loop_
_entity_poly.entity_id
_entity_poly.type
_entity_poly.pdbx_seq_one_letter_code
_entity_poly.pdbx_strand_id
1 'polypeptide(L)'
;FISLVFKHKKSIPLIITPVLFGALFALCLIYFIKGGISAIAVGAGSAVMGIALSYSIHMLAHQNHVSSVQQLIREIAYPLTVGSFTTIGAFFGLIFTSSNLLRDFGLFASLALIGTTLFCLVYLPHFLKGQAHVKQGAVLRFIEKLNAYPYEKNKGLVGGILVLTIICLFTSQNVRFNEDMMSLNYEPAHLKQSENKLAELFDKKEKTVLFVSTGKDMGDATGQYAETNRLLAQLKEEGKTIVFITHHLDE
;
A
#
# COMPACT_ATOMS: atom_id res chain seq x y z
N PHE A 1 -11.59 13.84 -10.93
CA PHE A 1 -11.02 14.84 -10.03
C PHE A 1 -9.96 15.70 -10.73
N ILE A 2 -8.86 15.11 -11.25
CA ILE A 2 -7.75 15.82 -11.90
C ILE A 2 -8.24 16.69 -13.08
N SER A 3 -9.16 16.20 -13.90
CA SER A 3 -9.75 16.93 -15.03
C SER A 3 -10.62 18.13 -14.59
N LEU A 4 -11.20 18.09 -13.39
CA LEU A 4 -11.96 19.20 -12.79
C LEU A 4 -11.04 20.27 -12.21
N VAL A 5 -9.88 19.86 -11.67
CA VAL A 5 -8.89 20.77 -11.08
C VAL A 5 -8.10 21.48 -12.19
N PHE A 6 -7.64 20.73 -13.18
CA PHE A 6 -6.84 21.23 -14.30
C PHE A 6 -7.66 21.14 -15.59
N LYS A 7 -8.16 22.27 -16.06
CA LYS A 7 -9.04 22.38 -17.24
C LYS A 7 -8.38 21.99 -18.58
N HIS A 8 -7.11 21.60 -18.57
CA HIS A 8 -6.34 21.19 -19.74
C HIS A 8 -6.18 19.66 -19.83
N LYS A 9 -6.62 19.07 -20.93
CA LYS A 9 -6.45 17.63 -21.22
C LYS A 9 -4.98 17.16 -21.18
N LYS A 10 -4.03 18.05 -21.49
CA LYS A 10 -2.58 17.78 -21.45
C LYS A 10 -1.99 17.66 -20.03
N SER A 11 -2.67 18.15 -18.99
CA SER A 11 -2.18 18.07 -17.60
C SER A 11 -2.37 16.67 -17.00
N ILE A 12 -3.35 15.91 -17.49
CA ILE A 12 -3.62 14.55 -17.00
C ILE A 12 -2.41 13.61 -17.22
N PRO A 13 -1.88 13.46 -18.44
CA PRO A 13 -0.71 12.63 -18.66
C PRO A 13 0.51 13.10 -17.87
N LEU A 14 0.72 14.43 -17.73
CA LEU A 14 1.82 15.00 -16.95
C LEU A 14 1.77 14.63 -15.46
N ILE A 15 0.57 14.43 -14.90
CA ILE A 15 0.40 14.02 -13.50
C ILE A 15 0.57 12.52 -13.35
N ILE A 16 0.08 11.73 -14.30
CA ILE A 16 0.08 10.26 -14.21
C ILE A 16 1.45 9.67 -14.58
N THR A 17 2.15 10.26 -15.56
CA THR A 17 3.44 9.71 -16.06
C THR A 17 4.50 9.55 -14.97
N PRO A 18 4.75 10.49 -14.05
CA PRO A 18 5.71 10.32 -12.96
C PRO A 18 5.39 9.14 -12.06
N VAL A 19 4.10 8.95 -11.76
CA VAL A 19 3.63 7.86 -10.89
C VAL A 19 3.78 6.51 -11.57
N LEU A 20 3.40 6.43 -12.85
CA LEU A 20 3.59 5.21 -13.64
C LEU A 20 5.08 4.86 -13.75
N PHE A 21 5.94 5.86 -14.00
CA PHE A 21 7.38 5.67 -14.01
C PHE A 21 7.87 5.15 -12.65
N GLY A 22 7.43 5.75 -11.53
CA GLY A 22 7.80 5.31 -10.19
C GLY A 22 7.41 3.87 -9.90
N ALA A 23 6.19 3.46 -10.31
CA ALA A 23 5.74 2.08 -10.17
C ALA A 23 6.60 1.10 -10.98
N LEU A 24 6.86 1.40 -12.25
CA LEU A 24 7.70 0.58 -13.12
C LEU A 24 9.15 0.52 -12.63
N PHE A 25 9.68 1.65 -12.16
CA PHE A 25 11.01 1.73 -11.55
C PHE A 25 11.12 0.81 -10.33
N ALA A 26 10.12 0.84 -9.45
CA ALA A 26 10.08 -0.03 -8.28
C ALA A 26 10.05 -1.51 -8.67
N LEU A 27 9.16 -1.91 -9.59
CA LEU A 27 9.06 -3.30 -10.06
C LEU A 27 10.36 -3.76 -10.72
N CYS A 28 11.00 -2.91 -11.52
CA CYS A 28 12.27 -3.21 -12.16
C CYS A 28 13.36 -3.48 -11.11
N LEU A 29 13.53 -2.59 -10.14
CA LEU A 29 14.54 -2.78 -9.09
C LEU A 29 14.26 -3.99 -8.21
N ILE A 30 12.99 -4.24 -7.86
CA ILE A 30 12.61 -5.42 -7.07
C ILE A 30 12.94 -6.71 -7.81
N TYR A 31 12.75 -6.74 -9.12
CA TYR A 31 13.14 -7.88 -9.93
C TYR A 31 14.63 -8.19 -9.79
N PHE A 32 15.51 -7.17 -9.84
CA PHE A 32 16.95 -7.36 -9.66
C PHE A 32 17.37 -7.70 -8.24
N ILE A 33 16.65 -7.19 -7.21
CA ILE A 33 17.02 -7.39 -5.80
C ILE A 33 16.52 -8.73 -5.28
N LYS A 34 15.28 -9.10 -5.61
CA LYS A 34 14.55 -10.21 -4.97
C LYS A 34 13.97 -11.23 -5.96
N GLY A 35 13.89 -10.89 -7.26
CA GLY A 35 13.30 -11.75 -8.30
C GLY A 35 11.77 -11.79 -8.31
N GLY A 36 11.08 -11.37 -7.26
CA GLY A 36 9.62 -11.38 -7.17
C GLY A 36 9.06 -10.60 -5.99
N ILE A 37 7.78 -10.31 -6.04
CA ILE A 37 7.05 -9.58 -5.01
C ILE A 37 5.62 -10.15 -4.85
N SER A 38 5.07 -10.08 -3.65
CA SER A 38 3.69 -10.45 -3.37
C SER A 38 2.70 -9.53 -4.12
N ALA A 39 1.73 -10.13 -4.83
CA ALA A 39 0.66 -9.37 -5.51
C ALA A 39 -0.17 -8.54 -4.52
N ILE A 40 -0.38 -9.03 -3.29
CA ILE A 40 -1.09 -8.31 -2.23
C ILE A 40 -0.28 -7.06 -1.82
N ALA A 41 1.05 -7.17 -1.74
CA ALA A 41 1.91 -6.03 -1.42
C ALA A 41 1.86 -4.95 -2.51
N VAL A 42 1.83 -5.33 -3.79
CA VAL A 42 1.64 -4.38 -4.92
C VAL A 42 0.26 -3.74 -4.87
N GLY A 43 -0.79 -4.54 -4.60
CA GLY A 43 -2.15 -4.04 -4.46
C GLY A 43 -2.28 -3.01 -3.33
N ALA A 44 -1.77 -3.31 -2.14
CA ALA A 44 -1.71 -2.36 -1.03
C ALA A 44 -0.84 -1.14 -1.37
N GLY A 45 0.28 -1.36 -2.09
CA GLY A 45 1.18 -0.31 -2.56
C GLY A 45 0.53 0.66 -3.55
N SER A 46 -0.54 0.27 -4.23
CA SER A 46 -1.30 1.17 -5.10
C SER A 46 -1.86 2.38 -4.35
N ALA A 47 -2.17 2.26 -3.06
CA ALA A 47 -2.58 3.38 -2.22
C ALA A 47 -1.47 4.45 -2.09
N VAL A 48 -0.20 4.03 -2.07
CA VAL A 48 0.95 4.94 -2.02
C VAL A 48 1.09 5.75 -3.31
N MET A 49 0.58 5.24 -4.44
CA MET A 49 0.53 5.98 -5.70
C MET A 49 -0.31 7.25 -5.59
N GLY A 50 -1.33 7.28 -4.71
CA GLY A 50 -2.08 8.49 -4.39
C GLY A 50 -1.20 9.58 -3.76
N ILE A 51 -0.25 9.19 -2.89
CA ILE A 51 0.73 10.10 -2.31
C ILE A 51 1.70 10.59 -3.40
N ALA A 52 2.17 9.69 -4.25
CA ALA A 52 3.06 10.00 -5.36
C ALA A 52 2.42 10.99 -6.36
N LEU A 53 1.12 10.90 -6.61
CA LEU A 53 0.36 11.85 -7.43
C LEU A 53 0.45 13.27 -6.88
N SER A 54 0.48 13.44 -5.56
CA SER A 54 0.54 14.77 -4.94
C SER A 54 1.80 15.53 -5.35
N TYR A 55 2.92 14.84 -5.57
CA TYR A 55 4.18 15.49 -6.00
C TYR A 55 4.04 16.18 -7.37
N SER A 56 3.42 15.47 -8.33
CA SER A 56 3.14 16.01 -9.65
C SER A 56 2.14 17.15 -9.61
N ILE A 57 1.10 17.03 -8.78
CA ILE A 57 0.05 18.04 -8.61
C ILE A 57 0.64 19.32 -8.00
N HIS A 58 1.49 19.20 -6.97
CA HIS A 58 2.16 20.36 -6.36
C HIS A 58 3.03 21.09 -7.37
N MET A 59 3.77 20.36 -8.20
CA MET A 59 4.63 20.95 -9.21
C MET A 59 3.83 21.71 -10.28
N LEU A 60 2.73 21.12 -10.78
CA LEU A 60 1.85 21.77 -11.74
C LEU A 60 1.10 22.98 -11.14
N ALA A 61 0.64 22.85 -9.90
CA ALA A 61 -0.07 23.94 -9.24
C ALA A 61 0.85 25.14 -9.01
N HIS A 62 2.08 24.90 -8.56
CA HIS A 62 3.05 25.96 -8.29
C HIS A 62 3.56 26.66 -9.57
N GLN A 63 3.56 25.96 -10.72
CA GLN A 63 3.92 26.54 -12.02
C GLN A 63 3.11 27.80 -12.35
N ASN A 64 1.87 27.89 -11.87
CA ASN A 64 1.00 29.06 -12.11
C ASN A 64 1.43 30.32 -11.34
N HIS A 65 2.27 30.16 -10.31
CA HIS A 65 2.70 31.24 -9.43
C HIS A 65 4.13 31.74 -9.70
N VAL A 66 4.85 31.08 -10.62
CA VAL A 66 6.24 31.39 -10.94
C VAL A 66 6.40 31.78 -12.40
N SER A 67 7.39 32.64 -12.67
CA SER A 67 7.65 33.18 -14.03
C SER A 67 8.56 32.29 -14.87
N SER A 68 9.32 31.40 -14.24
CA SER A 68 10.27 30.51 -14.95
C SER A 68 10.34 29.12 -14.33
N VAL A 69 10.70 28.15 -15.16
CA VAL A 69 10.92 26.75 -14.71
C VAL A 69 12.08 26.66 -13.72
N GLN A 70 13.10 27.50 -13.84
CA GLN A 70 14.22 27.54 -12.90
C GLN A 70 13.77 28.00 -11.51
N GLN A 71 12.90 29.02 -11.45
CA GLN A 71 12.30 29.46 -10.21
C GLN A 71 11.41 28.37 -9.62
N LEU A 72 10.60 27.68 -10.43
CA LEU A 72 9.77 26.55 -10.02
C LEU A 72 10.61 25.49 -9.31
N ILE A 73 11.70 25.05 -9.95
CA ILE A 73 12.58 24.02 -9.36
C ILE A 73 13.18 24.52 -8.05
N ARG A 74 13.69 25.76 -8.02
CA ARG A 74 14.32 26.34 -6.83
C ARG A 74 13.38 26.40 -5.63
N GLU A 75 12.10 26.70 -5.86
CA GLU A 75 11.10 26.85 -4.79
C GLU A 75 10.52 25.51 -4.34
N ILE A 76 10.34 24.54 -5.28
CA ILE A 76 9.70 23.26 -4.97
C ILE A 76 10.70 22.15 -4.62
N ALA A 77 11.92 22.17 -5.16
CA ALA A 77 12.86 21.05 -4.98
C ALA A 77 13.11 20.76 -3.50
N TYR A 78 13.34 21.79 -2.68
CA TYR A 78 13.61 21.60 -1.26
C TYR A 78 12.42 20.99 -0.49
N PRO A 79 11.21 21.60 -0.48
CA PRO A 79 10.09 21.01 0.25
C PRO A 79 9.65 19.65 -0.31
N LEU A 80 9.74 19.44 -1.63
CA LEU A 80 9.42 18.16 -2.23
C LEU A 80 10.42 17.08 -1.82
N THR A 81 11.72 17.37 -1.84
CA THR A 81 12.75 16.41 -1.43
C THR A 81 12.65 16.07 0.05
N VAL A 82 12.48 17.07 0.92
CA VAL A 82 12.34 16.82 2.37
C VAL A 82 11.07 16.03 2.67
N GLY A 83 9.93 16.40 2.08
CA GLY A 83 8.67 15.68 2.25
C GLY A 83 8.72 14.26 1.71
N SER A 84 9.33 14.04 0.53
CA SER A 84 9.49 12.70 -0.01
C SER A 84 10.48 11.86 0.81
N PHE A 85 11.57 12.43 1.30
CA PHE A 85 12.56 11.72 2.09
C PHE A 85 11.97 11.15 3.39
N THR A 86 11.16 11.93 4.11
CA THR A 86 10.48 11.47 5.32
C THR A 86 9.50 10.32 5.03
N THR A 87 8.74 10.44 3.94
CA THR A 87 7.77 9.40 3.53
C THR A 87 8.48 8.14 3.04
N ILE A 88 9.52 8.27 2.24
CA ILE A 88 10.36 7.15 1.79
C ILE A 88 10.98 6.45 2.99
N GLY A 89 11.52 7.20 3.96
CA GLY A 89 12.10 6.65 5.18
C GLY A 89 11.10 5.86 6.02
N ALA A 90 9.87 6.35 6.13
CA ALA A 90 8.80 5.65 6.84
C ALA A 90 8.47 4.30 6.19
N PHE A 91 8.31 4.24 4.85
CA PHE A 91 8.07 2.98 4.15
C PHE A 91 9.29 2.06 4.13
N PHE A 92 10.49 2.63 4.00
CA PHE A 92 11.72 1.87 4.08
C PHE A 92 11.89 1.19 5.45
N GLY A 93 11.45 1.84 6.53
CA GLY A 93 11.43 1.26 7.86
C GLY A 93 10.63 -0.05 7.97
N LEU A 94 9.62 -0.27 7.11
CA LEU A 94 8.85 -1.50 7.09
C LEU A 94 9.67 -2.72 6.61
N ILE A 95 10.78 -2.51 5.93
CA ILE A 95 11.68 -3.59 5.49
C ILE A 95 12.27 -4.36 6.69
N PHE A 96 12.39 -3.71 7.84
CA PHE A 96 12.93 -4.30 9.06
C PHE A 96 11.90 -5.07 9.89
N THR A 97 10.63 -5.14 9.45
CA THR A 97 9.59 -5.91 10.14
C THR A 97 9.74 -7.41 9.87
N SER A 98 9.19 -8.24 10.74
CA SER A 98 9.18 -9.71 10.58
C SER A 98 8.16 -10.20 9.55
N SER A 99 7.19 -9.37 9.15
CA SER A 99 6.15 -9.72 8.17
C SER A 99 6.66 -9.59 6.74
N ASN A 100 6.66 -10.67 5.98
CA ASN A 100 7.05 -10.67 4.56
C ASN A 100 6.18 -9.72 3.72
N LEU A 101 4.88 -9.65 4.02
CA LEU A 101 3.95 -8.75 3.33
C LEU A 101 4.32 -7.28 3.53
N LEU A 102 4.61 -6.88 4.79
CA LEU A 102 4.99 -5.50 5.11
C LEU A 102 6.35 -5.14 4.54
N ARG A 103 7.29 -6.09 4.50
CA ARG A 103 8.60 -5.89 3.87
C ARG A 103 8.47 -5.64 2.37
N ASP A 104 7.68 -6.46 1.68
CA ASP A 104 7.41 -6.30 0.26
C ASP A 104 6.70 -4.97 -0.04
N PHE A 105 5.69 -4.64 0.75
CA PHE A 105 4.97 -3.39 0.65
C PHE A 105 5.88 -2.18 0.87
N GLY A 106 6.70 -2.20 1.94
CA GLY A 106 7.64 -1.12 2.25
C GLY A 106 8.70 -0.94 1.17
N LEU A 107 9.23 -2.04 0.63
CA LEU A 107 10.20 -2.02 -0.46
C LEU A 107 9.58 -1.42 -1.73
N PHE A 108 8.40 -1.88 -2.13
CA PHE A 108 7.71 -1.35 -3.30
C PHE A 108 7.37 0.13 -3.15
N ALA A 109 6.79 0.51 -2.01
CA ALA A 109 6.38 1.89 -1.74
C ALA A 109 7.58 2.85 -1.74
N SER A 110 8.66 2.51 -1.04
CA SER A 110 9.86 3.36 -0.97
C SER A 110 10.50 3.54 -2.34
N LEU A 111 10.69 2.46 -3.11
CA LEU A 111 11.28 2.54 -4.45
C LEU A 111 10.38 3.29 -5.44
N ALA A 112 9.06 3.11 -5.37
CA ALA A 112 8.11 3.83 -6.22
C ALA A 112 8.13 5.33 -5.93
N LEU A 113 8.19 5.74 -4.66
CA LEU A 113 8.31 7.14 -4.29
C LEU A 113 9.65 7.75 -4.72
N ILE A 114 10.77 7.01 -4.60
CA ILE A 114 12.07 7.44 -5.12
C ILE A 114 11.98 7.70 -6.62
N GLY A 115 11.47 6.72 -7.39
CA GLY A 115 11.32 6.86 -8.83
C GLY A 115 10.43 8.04 -9.22
N THR A 116 9.29 8.20 -8.55
CA THR A 116 8.38 9.34 -8.81
C THR A 116 9.04 10.67 -8.49
N THR A 117 9.73 10.79 -7.36
CA THR A 117 10.42 12.02 -6.95
C THR A 117 11.52 12.39 -7.95
N LEU A 118 12.33 11.42 -8.36
CA LEU A 118 13.36 11.63 -9.40
C LEU A 118 12.73 12.10 -10.71
N PHE A 119 11.65 11.48 -11.13
CA PHE A 119 10.95 11.90 -12.35
C PHE A 119 10.38 13.32 -12.23
N CYS A 120 9.77 13.64 -11.10
CA CYS A 120 9.22 14.98 -10.86
C CYS A 120 10.30 16.05 -10.85
N LEU A 121 11.46 15.79 -10.27
CA LEU A 121 12.53 16.81 -10.17
C LEU A 121 13.35 16.93 -11.45
N VAL A 122 13.59 15.85 -12.19
CA VAL A 122 14.49 15.82 -13.35
C VAL A 122 13.73 15.94 -14.66
N TYR A 123 12.71 15.10 -14.89
CA TYR A 123 12.04 15.01 -16.18
C TYR A 123 10.83 15.95 -16.31
N LEU A 124 9.98 16.04 -15.28
CA LEU A 124 8.76 16.83 -15.35
C LEU A 124 9.00 18.30 -15.71
N PRO A 125 10.05 18.99 -15.21
CA PRO A 125 10.34 20.37 -15.59
C PRO A 125 10.61 20.58 -17.09
N HIS A 126 11.13 19.58 -17.78
CA HIS A 126 11.37 19.64 -19.22
C HIS A 126 10.08 19.70 -20.02
N PHE A 127 9.03 18.99 -19.58
CA PHE A 127 7.72 19.00 -20.20
C PHE A 127 6.92 20.28 -19.88
N LEU A 128 7.29 20.99 -18.81
CA LEU A 128 6.64 22.24 -18.41
C LEU A 128 7.18 23.44 -19.17
N LYS A 129 8.35 23.34 -19.81
CA LYS A 129 8.91 24.39 -20.67
C LYS A 129 7.97 24.69 -21.85
N GLY A 130 7.51 25.94 -21.95
CA GLY A 130 6.67 26.38 -23.07
C GLY A 130 5.17 26.13 -22.90
N GLN A 131 4.72 25.59 -21.78
CA GLN A 131 3.29 25.55 -21.49
C GLN A 131 2.82 26.88 -20.91
N ALA A 132 1.76 27.44 -21.53
CA ALA A 132 1.06 28.58 -20.96
C ALA A 132 0.50 28.22 -19.58
N HIS A 133 0.41 29.22 -18.69
CA HIS A 133 -0.18 29.05 -17.36
C HIS A 133 -1.46 28.23 -17.43
N VAL A 134 -1.53 27.17 -16.65
CA VAL A 134 -2.70 26.28 -16.64
C VAL A 134 -3.88 27.08 -16.07
N LYS A 135 -4.93 27.27 -16.88
CA LYS A 135 -6.13 27.97 -16.40
C LYS A 135 -6.69 27.26 -15.18
N GLN A 136 -6.75 27.98 -14.08
CA GLN A 136 -7.29 27.46 -12.83
C GLN A 136 -8.76 27.06 -12.99
N GLY A 137 -9.05 25.81 -12.63
CA GLY A 137 -10.42 25.31 -12.58
C GLY A 137 -11.22 25.95 -11.45
N ALA A 138 -12.56 25.83 -11.50
CA ALA A 138 -13.44 26.32 -10.45
C ALA A 138 -13.10 25.75 -9.05
N VAL A 139 -12.62 24.49 -9.01
CA VAL A 139 -12.22 23.79 -7.78
C VAL A 139 -10.99 24.45 -7.15
N LEU A 140 -9.97 24.82 -7.94
CA LEU A 140 -8.78 25.50 -7.42
C LEU A 140 -9.14 26.87 -6.83
N ARG A 141 -9.97 27.64 -7.51
CA ARG A 141 -10.47 28.92 -6.98
C ARG A 141 -11.28 28.76 -5.71
N PHE A 142 -12.06 27.68 -5.59
CA PHE A 142 -12.79 27.36 -4.35
C PHE A 142 -11.82 27.02 -3.21
N ILE A 143 -10.80 26.21 -3.48
CA ILE A 143 -9.75 25.87 -2.51
C ILE A 143 -8.96 27.12 -2.09
N GLU A 144 -8.58 28.00 -3.03
CA GLU A 144 -7.91 29.27 -2.72
C GLU A 144 -8.78 30.18 -1.82
N LYS A 145 -10.09 30.25 -2.09
CA LYS A 145 -11.03 30.99 -1.27
C LYS A 145 -11.17 30.38 0.14
N LEU A 146 -11.19 29.07 0.25
CA LEU A 146 -11.16 28.39 1.55
C LEU A 146 -9.85 28.69 2.28
N ASN A 147 -8.72 28.59 1.61
CA ASN A 147 -7.40 28.78 2.21
C ASN A 147 -7.12 30.25 2.60
N ALA A 148 -7.82 31.21 1.99
CA ALA A 148 -7.74 32.63 2.34
C ALA A 148 -8.44 32.95 3.68
N TYR A 149 -9.24 32.05 4.24
CA TYR A 149 -9.91 32.29 5.50
C TYR A 149 -8.92 32.08 6.68
N PRO A 150 -8.78 33.05 7.59
CA PRO A 150 -7.84 32.97 8.71
C PRO A 150 -8.38 32.06 9.81
N TYR A 151 -8.24 30.74 9.63
CA TYR A 151 -8.76 29.71 10.54
C TYR A 151 -8.19 29.84 11.95
N GLU A 152 -6.92 30.23 12.07
CA GLU A 152 -6.20 30.40 13.36
C GLU A 152 -6.79 31.50 14.23
N LYS A 153 -7.46 32.50 13.63
CA LYS A 153 -8.07 33.63 14.36
C LYS A 153 -9.43 33.28 14.94
N ASN A 154 -10.07 32.21 14.45
CA ASN A 154 -11.39 31.79 14.90
C ASN A 154 -11.27 30.87 16.13
N LYS A 155 -11.32 31.48 17.34
CA LYS A 155 -11.20 30.75 18.60
C LYS A 155 -12.25 29.64 18.77
N GLY A 156 -13.46 29.82 18.21
CA GLY A 156 -14.51 28.80 18.24
C GLY A 156 -14.15 27.55 17.40
N LEU A 157 -13.56 27.77 16.23
CA LEU A 157 -13.10 26.69 15.35
C LEU A 157 -11.93 25.92 15.97
N VAL A 158 -10.96 26.63 16.52
CA VAL A 158 -9.82 26.03 17.23
C VAL A 158 -10.29 25.21 18.44
N GLY A 159 -11.20 25.78 19.26
CA GLY A 159 -11.81 25.06 20.37
C GLY A 159 -12.62 23.83 19.93
N GLY A 160 -13.38 23.94 18.84
CA GLY A 160 -14.13 22.85 18.27
C GLY A 160 -13.25 21.67 17.80
N ILE A 161 -12.14 21.99 17.13
CA ILE A 161 -11.15 20.95 16.71
C ILE A 161 -10.53 20.28 17.94
N LEU A 162 -10.20 21.04 18.98
CA LEU A 162 -9.61 20.49 20.20
C LEU A 162 -10.60 19.55 20.92
N VAL A 163 -11.87 19.93 21.04
CA VAL A 163 -12.91 19.09 21.61
C VAL A 163 -13.10 17.82 20.76
N LEU A 164 -13.16 17.96 19.43
CA LEU A 164 -13.24 16.80 18.51
C LEU A 164 -12.06 15.84 18.70
N THR A 165 -10.84 16.38 18.83
CA THR A 165 -9.64 15.57 19.04
C THR A 165 -9.74 14.78 20.35
N ILE A 166 -10.23 15.40 21.42
CA ILE A 166 -10.42 14.72 22.72
C ILE A 166 -11.47 13.59 22.58
N ILE A 167 -12.60 13.86 21.92
CA ILE A 167 -13.62 12.83 21.65
C ILE A 167 -13.04 11.67 20.85
N CYS A 168 -12.26 11.95 19.79
CA CYS A 168 -11.60 10.92 18.97
C CYS A 168 -10.60 10.10 19.80
N LEU A 169 -9.87 10.72 20.72
CA LEU A 169 -8.93 10.05 21.62
C LEU A 169 -9.66 9.04 22.52
N PHE A 170 -10.79 9.42 23.11
CA PHE A 170 -11.59 8.52 23.94
C PHE A 170 -12.24 7.39 23.13
N THR A 171 -12.77 7.70 21.94
CA THR A 171 -13.41 6.69 21.08
C THR A 171 -12.41 5.74 20.44
N SER A 172 -11.15 6.16 20.22
CA SER A 172 -10.13 5.31 19.62
C SER A 172 -9.79 4.08 20.49
N GLN A 173 -10.01 4.15 21.80
CA GLN A 173 -9.80 3.02 22.72
C GLN A 173 -10.78 1.86 22.45
N ASN A 174 -11.92 2.13 21.81
CA ASN A 174 -12.92 1.13 21.48
C ASN A 174 -12.69 0.45 20.12
N VAL A 175 -11.65 0.85 19.39
CA VAL A 175 -11.28 0.23 18.11
C VAL A 175 -10.77 -1.19 18.35
N ARG A 176 -11.46 -2.17 17.78
CA ARG A 176 -11.04 -3.57 17.81
C ARG A 176 -10.43 -3.94 16.47
N PHE A 177 -9.26 -4.55 16.53
CA PHE A 177 -8.64 -5.10 15.32
C PHE A 177 -9.23 -6.48 15.04
N ASN A 178 -9.67 -6.69 13.80
CA ASN A 178 -10.12 -8.00 13.36
C ASN A 178 -8.88 -8.81 12.95
N GLU A 179 -8.56 -9.85 13.70
CA GLU A 179 -7.43 -10.75 13.42
C GLU A 179 -7.77 -11.80 12.35
N ASP A 180 -9.05 -11.88 11.96
CA ASP A 180 -9.50 -12.86 10.97
C ASP A 180 -9.12 -12.41 9.55
N MET A 181 -8.00 -12.93 9.06
CA MET A 181 -7.54 -12.68 7.69
C MET A 181 -8.47 -13.27 6.62
N MET A 182 -9.31 -14.28 6.97
CA MET A 182 -10.28 -14.86 6.05
C MET A 182 -11.42 -13.87 5.73
N SER A 183 -11.70 -12.93 6.62
CA SER A 183 -12.69 -11.87 6.37
C SER A 183 -12.31 -10.93 5.22
N LEU A 184 -11.02 -10.89 4.82
CA LEU A 184 -10.52 -10.11 3.67
C LEU A 184 -10.68 -10.86 2.35
N ASN A 185 -10.97 -12.15 2.38
CA ASN A 185 -11.16 -12.95 1.19
C ASN A 185 -12.60 -12.80 0.70
N TYR A 186 -12.76 -12.43 -0.58
CA TYR A 186 -14.08 -12.43 -1.18
C TYR A 186 -14.50 -13.87 -1.46
N GLU A 187 -15.45 -14.35 -0.69
CA GLU A 187 -16.04 -15.67 -0.86
C GLU A 187 -17.44 -15.54 -1.46
N PRO A 188 -17.68 -16.10 -2.67
CA PRO A 188 -19.01 -16.10 -3.28
C PRO A 188 -20.04 -16.78 -2.37
N ALA A 189 -21.25 -16.24 -2.30
CA ALA A 189 -22.28 -16.71 -1.39
C ALA A 189 -22.61 -18.23 -1.51
N HIS A 190 -22.47 -18.81 -2.70
CA HIS A 190 -22.68 -20.23 -2.94
C HIS A 190 -21.57 -21.11 -2.33
N LEU A 191 -20.31 -20.64 -2.34
CA LEU A 191 -19.19 -21.34 -1.69
C LEU A 191 -19.36 -21.32 -0.17
N LYS A 192 -19.70 -20.16 0.40
CA LYS A 192 -19.97 -20.01 1.83
C LYS A 192 -21.12 -20.90 2.32
N GLN A 193 -22.18 -21.04 1.50
CA GLN A 193 -23.27 -21.98 1.81
C GLN A 193 -22.82 -23.44 1.75
N SER A 194 -21.97 -23.79 0.79
CA SER A 194 -21.42 -25.15 0.67
C SER A 194 -20.47 -25.47 1.82
N GLU A 195 -19.65 -24.52 2.23
CA GLU A 195 -18.73 -24.64 3.38
C GLU A 195 -19.51 -24.80 4.69
N ASN A 196 -20.57 -24.00 4.91
CA ASN A 196 -21.42 -24.12 6.08
C ASN A 196 -22.12 -25.49 6.12
N LYS A 197 -22.65 -25.99 5.00
CA LYS A 197 -23.23 -27.32 4.91
C LYS A 197 -22.20 -28.42 5.19
N LEU A 198 -20.98 -28.25 4.70
CA LEU A 198 -19.89 -29.17 4.98
C LEU A 198 -19.54 -29.18 6.47
N ALA A 199 -19.44 -28.00 7.09
CA ALA A 199 -19.18 -27.84 8.51
C ALA A 199 -20.29 -28.46 9.39
N GLU A 200 -21.56 -28.37 8.95
CA GLU A 200 -22.69 -29.03 9.63
C GLU A 200 -22.62 -30.57 9.52
N LEU A 201 -22.19 -31.09 8.37
CA LEU A 201 -22.07 -32.54 8.13
C LEU A 201 -20.91 -33.17 8.89
N PHE A 202 -19.84 -32.43 9.10
CA PHE A 202 -18.62 -32.93 9.77
C PHE A 202 -18.55 -32.62 11.28
N ASP A 203 -19.58 -32.05 11.87
CA ASP A 203 -19.79 -31.83 13.32
C ASP A 203 -18.50 -31.47 14.11
N LYS A 204 -17.56 -30.74 13.49
CA LYS A 204 -16.34 -30.33 14.21
C LYS A 204 -15.74 -29.05 13.70
N LYS A 205 -15.60 -28.09 14.60
CA LYS A 205 -14.66 -26.97 14.55
C LYS A 205 -13.21 -27.44 14.72
N GLU A 206 -12.79 -28.47 13.98
CA GLU A 206 -11.38 -28.87 14.02
C GLU A 206 -10.56 -27.97 13.10
N LYS A 207 -9.64 -27.21 13.70
CA LYS A 207 -8.62 -26.47 12.94
C LYS A 207 -7.75 -27.52 12.24
N THR A 208 -7.89 -27.66 10.92
CA THR A 208 -7.02 -28.50 10.11
C THR A 208 -5.63 -27.89 10.08
N VAL A 209 -4.66 -28.58 10.61
CA VAL A 209 -3.26 -28.22 10.54
C VAL A 209 -2.60 -29.05 9.44
N LEU A 210 -2.09 -28.39 8.40
CA LEU A 210 -1.36 -29.06 7.33
C LEU A 210 0.12 -29.15 7.71
N PHE A 211 0.65 -30.34 7.81
CA PHE A 211 2.08 -30.59 7.97
C PHE A 211 2.67 -30.92 6.60
N VAL A 212 3.62 -30.11 6.17
CA VAL A 212 4.32 -30.31 4.89
C VAL A 212 5.77 -30.70 5.22
N SER A 213 6.17 -31.88 4.82
CA SER A 213 7.56 -32.34 4.90
C SER A 213 8.29 -31.85 3.65
N THR A 214 9.37 -31.11 3.82
CA THR A 214 10.21 -30.61 2.72
C THR A 214 11.60 -31.20 2.87
N GLY A 215 12.19 -31.70 1.80
CA GLY A 215 13.53 -32.25 1.79
C GLY A 215 14.32 -31.84 0.56
N LYS A 216 15.65 -32.08 0.57
CA LYS A 216 16.53 -31.80 -0.58
C LYS A 216 16.29 -32.78 -1.73
N ASP A 217 15.81 -33.95 -1.41
CA ASP A 217 15.37 -35.00 -2.33
C ASP A 217 14.18 -35.75 -1.72
N MET A 218 13.60 -36.69 -2.51
CA MET A 218 12.45 -37.50 -2.11
C MET A 218 12.76 -38.38 -0.89
N GLY A 219 14.00 -38.87 -0.75
CA GLY A 219 14.42 -39.66 0.38
C GLY A 219 14.44 -38.89 1.69
N ASP A 220 14.96 -37.66 1.66
CA ASP A 220 15.01 -36.75 2.81
C ASP A 220 13.60 -36.31 3.23
N ALA A 221 12.75 -35.96 2.27
CA ALA A 221 11.35 -35.59 2.51
C ALA A 221 10.55 -36.76 3.13
N THR A 222 10.77 -37.98 2.65
CA THR A 222 10.13 -39.19 3.19
C THR A 222 10.62 -39.52 4.61
N GLY A 223 11.91 -39.30 4.89
CA GLY A 223 12.47 -39.41 6.23
C GLY A 223 11.83 -38.48 7.24
N GLN A 224 11.72 -37.22 6.88
CA GLN A 224 11.06 -36.18 7.72
C GLN A 224 9.56 -36.46 7.88
N TYR A 225 8.89 -36.97 6.84
CA TYR A 225 7.50 -37.39 6.93
C TYR A 225 7.32 -38.55 7.93
N ALA A 226 8.20 -39.53 7.90
CA ALA A 226 8.16 -40.67 8.83
C ALA A 226 8.36 -40.24 10.30
N GLU A 227 9.26 -39.29 10.53
CA GLU A 227 9.50 -38.70 11.86
C GLU A 227 8.29 -37.89 12.34
N THR A 228 7.70 -37.06 11.46
CA THR A 228 6.48 -36.32 11.76
C THR A 228 5.32 -37.24 12.07
N ASN A 229 5.14 -38.31 11.31
CA ASN A 229 4.12 -39.34 11.59
C ASN A 229 4.31 -40.04 12.94
N ARG A 230 5.55 -40.31 13.34
CA ARG A 230 5.85 -40.86 14.65
C ARG A 230 5.46 -39.95 15.78
N LEU A 231 5.78 -38.65 15.68
CA LEU A 231 5.39 -37.65 16.66
C LEU A 231 3.86 -37.47 16.73
N LEU A 232 3.18 -37.48 15.59
CA LEU A 232 1.72 -37.42 15.52
C LEU A 232 1.04 -38.66 16.09
N ALA A 233 1.62 -39.86 15.93
CA ALA A 233 1.14 -41.08 16.54
C ALA A 233 1.20 -41.00 18.08
N GLN A 234 2.26 -40.44 18.64
CA GLN A 234 2.38 -40.21 20.09
C GLN A 234 1.29 -39.26 20.59
N LEU A 235 0.99 -38.16 19.86
CA LEU A 235 -0.09 -37.25 20.19
C LEU A 235 -1.48 -37.91 20.11
N LYS A 236 -1.67 -38.90 19.25
CA LYS A 236 -2.90 -39.68 19.16
C LYS A 236 -3.09 -40.56 20.39
N GLU A 237 -2.03 -41.13 20.93
CA GLU A 237 -2.09 -41.94 22.17
C GLU A 237 -2.50 -41.05 23.37
N GLU A 238 -2.26 -39.74 23.31
CA GLU A 238 -2.72 -38.77 24.31
C GLU A 238 -4.21 -38.38 24.16
N GLY A 239 -4.96 -39.05 23.28
CA GLY A 239 -6.41 -38.83 23.12
C GLY A 239 -6.82 -37.72 22.15
N LYS A 240 -5.88 -37.21 21.34
CA LYS A 240 -6.17 -36.20 20.30
C LYS A 240 -6.47 -36.87 18.96
N THR A 241 -7.56 -36.51 18.31
CA THR A 241 -7.94 -37.01 16.97
C THR A 241 -7.13 -36.26 15.90
N ILE A 242 -6.39 -37.03 15.09
CA ILE A 242 -5.58 -36.48 13.98
C ILE A 242 -6.06 -37.15 12.69
N VAL A 243 -6.45 -36.33 11.71
CA VAL A 243 -6.85 -36.78 10.36
C VAL A 243 -5.72 -36.47 9.39
N PHE A 244 -5.19 -37.51 8.73
CA PHE A 244 -4.16 -37.37 7.70
C PHE A 244 -4.79 -37.30 6.31
N ILE A 245 -4.44 -36.30 5.53
CA ILE A 245 -4.74 -36.25 4.10
C ILE A 245 -3.39 -36.37 3.38
N THR A 246 -3.13 -37.51 2.75
CA THR A 246 -1.96 -37.68 1.89
C THR A 246 -2.34 -37.36 0.45
N HIS A 247 -1.62 -36.44 -0.17
CA HIS A 247 -1.67 -36.18 -1.61
C HIS A 247 -0.49 -36.93 -2.26
N HIS A 248 -0.76 -37.94 -3.06
CA HIS A 248 0.19 -38.45 -4.04
C HIS A 248 0.15 -37.47 -5.23
N LEU A 249 1.22 -36.75 -5.47
CA LEU A 249 1.48 -36.11 -6.74
C LEU A 249 2.11 -37.21 -7.61
N ASP A 250 1.29 -37.85 -8.44
CA ASP A 250 1.79 -38.59 -9.57
C ASP A 250 2.36 -37.59 -10.59
N GLU A 251 3.57 -37.90 -11.10
CA GLU A 251 4.34 -37.13 -12.08
C GLU A 251 3.57 -36.86 -13.38
#